data_02f21b825dbdc6798d7a6ed877a7dbaa
#
_entry.id   02f21b825dbdc6798d7a6ed877a7dbaa
#
_cell.length_a   1.000
_cell.length_b   1.000
_cell.length_c   1.000
_cell.angle_alpha   90.00
_cell.angle_beta   90.00
_cell.angle_gamma   90.00
#
_symmetry.space_group_name_H-M   'P 1'
#
loop_
_entity.id
_entity.type
_entity.pdbx_description
1 polymer ?
#
loop_
_entity_poly.entity_id
_entity_poly.type
_entity_poly.pdbx_seq_one_letter_code
_entity_poly.pdbx_strand_id
1 'polypeptide(L)'
;LNVKLTVKPILFTMYHIHAYMGPCRYGEGYALTTESDMEVTQKEFEIFKKEMEEEADLRNVEFLEPVVIFWNEDFALKEEQIQKALEDDAKTDFYLIRGLRISSYFAVELSKRTDKPIGHTPNKSAISKCDHVDMTAHLFAEGKPGYAFLDFEEMNRTFAALRVKKALACTKIFFPLKSAMLTFGCQSSYLNLEDITRKFKVRFSHVNSDEVFQWLDALTDEEKAEAKALADKLEKESQGVHMPAEYILNDTEFYETIKKMMAHYDCNAFTIPCFEVCATRELNRRRL
;
A
#
# COMPACT_ATOMS: atom_id res chain seq x y z
N LEU A 1 -0.69 2.15 11.24
CA LEU A 1 0.08 2.57 10.07
C LEU A 1 -0.81 3.41 9.15
N ASN A 2 -0.50 4.70 9.02
CA ASN A 2 -1.19 5.57 8.05
C ASN A 2 -0.51 5.42 6.67
N VAL A 3 -0.66 4.25 6.05
CA VAL A 3 -0.08 3.92 4.74
C VAL A 3 -1.16 4.07 3.69
N LYS A 4 -0.88 4.83 2.64
CA LYS A 4 -1.72 4.93 1.43
C LYS A 4 -1.04 4.22 0.25
N LEU A 5 -1.84 3.75 -0.69
CA LEU A 5 -1.34 3.25 -1.98
C LEU A 5 -1.00 4.46 -2.86
N THR A 6 0.22 4.53 -3.34
CA THR A 6 0.66 5.62 -4.23
C THR A 6 0.41 5.23 -5.68
N VAL A 7 -0.48 5.94 -6.34
CA VAL A 7 -0.94 5.64 -7.70
C VAL A 7 -0.41 6.68 -8.68
N LYS A 8 0.21 6.24 -9.79
CA LYS A 8 0.61 7.09 -10.91
C LYS A 8 -0.46 7.06 -11.99
N PRO A 9 -1.24 8.14 -12.17
CA PRO A 9 -2.23 8.22 -13.23
C PRO A 9 -1.57 8.55 -14.57
N ILE A 10 -2.02 7.86 -15.62
CA ILE A 10 -1.53 8.05 -16.99
C ILE A 10 -2.73 8.18 -17.94
N LEU A 11 -2.80 9.27 -18.68
CA LEU A 11 -3.68 9.38 -19.81
C LEU A 11 -2.90 8.98 -21.08
N PHE A 12 -3.32 7.89 -21.72
CA PHE A 12 -2.73 7.45 -22.96
C PHE A 12 -3.61 7.86 -24.14
N THR A 13 -3.02 8.49 -25.12
CA THR A 13 -3.69 8.97 -26.35
C THR A 13 -2.84 8.74 -27.59
N MET A 14 -3.42 8.97 -28.76
CA MET A 14 -2.72 8.90 -30.04
C MET A 14 -3.20 10.02 -30.97
N TYR A 15 -2.38 10.37 -31.94
CA TYR A 15 -2.78 11.25 -33.02
C TYR A 15 -3.52 10.48 -34.13
N HIS A 16 -4.82 10.75 -34.27
CA HIS A 16 -5.68 10.01 -35.20
C HIS A 16 -5.34 10.21 -36.65
N ILE A 17 -4.89 11.42 -37.02
CA ILE A 17 -4.53 11.77 -38.36
C ILE A 17 -3.52 10.78 -38.99
N HIS A 18 -2.68 10.18 -38.12
CA HIS A 18 -1.65 9.25 -38.57
C HIS A 18 -2.10 7.78 -38.45
N ALA A 19 -3.12 7.50 -37.63
CA ALA A 19 -3.57 6.14 -37.36
C ALA A 19 -4.66 5.64 -38.29
N TYR A 20 -5.51 6.55 -38.81
CA TYR A 20 -6.73 6.16 -39.52
C TYR A 20 -6.92 6.94 -40.82
N MET A 21 -6.01 6.76 -41.76
CA MET A 21 -6.19 7.22 -43.14
C MET A 21 -7.00 6.19 -43.91
N GLY A 22 -8.32 6.25 -43.87
CA GLY A 22 -9.16 5.32 -44.63
C GLY A 22 -10.64 5.27 -44.20
N PRO A 23 -11.41 4.26 -44.66
CA PRO A 23 -12.85 4.16 -44.43
C PRO A 23 -13.27 3.96 -42.97
N CYS A 24 -12.35 3.68 -42.09
CA CYS A 24 -12.60 3.61 -40.63
C CYS A 24 -12.60 4.98 -39.93
N ARG A 25 -12.71 6.06 -40.69
CA ARG A 25 -12.84 7.42 -40.14
C ARG A 25 -14.11 7.54 -39.32
N TYR A 26 -14.00 8.22 -38.21
CA TYR A 26 -15.16 8.64 -37.44
C TYR A 26 -15.95 9.66 -38.21
N GLY A 27 -17.15 9.31 -38.67
CA GLY A 27 -18.24 10.15 -39.09
C GLY A 27 -17.94 11.36 -39.98
N GLU A 28 -18.86 11.74 -40.82
CA GLU A 28 -18.81 13.01 -41.54
C GLU A 28 -18.77 14.17 -40.57
N GLY A 29 -17.74 15.04 -40.71
CA GLY A 29 -17.59 16.27 -39.90
C GLY A 29 -16.54 16.20 -38.77
N TYR A 30 -15.88 15.08 -38.53
CA TYR A 30 -14.71 15.02 -37.66
C TYR A 30 -13.46 15.53 -38.37
N ALA A 31 -12.98 16.72 -38.00
CA ALA A 31 -11.67 17.17 -38.43
C ALA A 31 -10.61 16.37 -37.66
N LEU A 32 -10.02 15.37 -38.31
CA LEU A 32 -8.88 14.64 -37.76
C LEU A 32 -7.61 15.48 -37.97
N THR A 33 -7.40 16.44 -37.09
CA THR A 33 -6.19 17.27 -37.08
C THR A 33 -5.46 17.06 -35.74
N THR A 34 -4.18 17.34 -35.72
CA THR A 34 -3.38 17.32 -34.47
C THR A 34 -4.00 18.21 -33.41
N GLU A 35 -4.49 19.40 -33.81
CA GLU A 35 -5.12 20.35 -32.93
C GLU A 35 -6.39 19.79 -32.29
N SER A 36 -7.26 19.13 -33.08
CA SER A 36 -8.48 18.52 -32.55
C SER A 36 -8.18 17.35 -31.60
N ASP A 37 -7.14 16.55 -31.89
CA ASP A 37 -6.70 15.49 -30.97
C ASP A 37 -6.16 16.05 -29.65
N MET A 38 -5.44 17.16 -29.69
CA MET A 38 -4.95 17.85 -28.49
C MET A 38 -6.10 18.45 -27.67
N GLU A 39 -7.10 19.07 -28.29
CA GLU A 39 -8.28 19.59 -27.59
C GLU A 39 -9.07 18.47 -26.90
N VAL A 40 -9.31 17.35 -27.59
CA VAL A 40 -9.97 16.18 -27.01
C VAL A 40 -9.14 15.61 -25.86
N THR A 41 -7.83 15.49 -26.04
CA THR A 41 -6.93 14.98 -25.01
C THR A 41 -6.95 15.88 -23.76
N GLN A 42 -6.89 17.19 -23.93
CA GLN A 42 -6.94 18.12 -22.81
C GLN A 42 -8.28 18.02 -22.05
N LYS A 43 -9.39 17.97 -22.79
CA LYS A 43 -10.72 17.80 -22.18
C LYS A 43 -10.82 16.51 -21.38
N GLU A 44 -10.38 15.39 -21.95
CA GLU A 44 -10.39 14.10 -21.25
C GLU A 44 -9.43 14.06 -20.09
N PHE A 45 -8.32 14.77 -20.16
CA PHE A 45 -7.39 14.88 -19.04
C PHE A 45 -8.02 15.59 -17.83
N GLU A 46 -8.76 16.66 -18.05
CA GLU A 46 -9.50 17.33 -16.98
C GLU A 46 -10.62 16.46 -16.39
N ILE A 47 -11.34 15.72 -17.25
CA ILE A 47 -12.35 14.75 -16.81
C ILE A 47 -11.68 13.65 -15.96
N PHE A 48 -10.56 13.11 -16.42
CA PHE A 48 -9.83 12.07 -15.71
C PHE A 48 -9.36 12.53 -14.32
N LYS A 49 -8.78 13.72 -14.22
CA LYS A 49 -8.39 14.29 -12.92
C LYS A 49 -9.58 14.44 -11.98
N LYS A 50 -10.67 14.99 -12.47
CA LYS A 50 -11.89 15.18 -11.70
C LYS A 50 -12.47 13.84 -11.21
N GLU A 51 -12.59 12.83 -12.06
CA GLU A 51 -13.07 11.51 -11.66
C GLU A 51 -12.18 10.84 -10.61
N MET A 52 -10.84 11.00 -10.68
CA MET A 52 -9.95 10.50 -9.65
C MET A 52 -10.20 11.17 -8.29
N GLU A 53 -10.50 12.47 -8.27
CA GLU A 53 -10.80 13.21 -7.04
C GLU A 53 -12.17 12.86 -6.46
N GLU A 54 -13.18 12.66 -7.32
CA GLU A 54 -14.58 12.46 -6.91
C GLU A 54 -14.91 10.98 -6.62
N GLU A 55 -14.35 10.05 -7.38
CA GLU A 55 -14.75 8.63 -7.34
C GLU A 55 -13.77 7.73 -6.57
N ALA A 56 -12.51 8.16 -6.39
CA ALA A 56 -11.55 7.36 -5.66
C ALA A 56 -11.66 7.56 -4.14
N ASP A 57 -11.47 6.48 -3.38
CA ASP A 57 -11.41 6.55 -1.93
C ASP A 57 -10.04 7.05 -1.46
N LEU A 58 -9.92 8.37 -1.30
CA LEU A 58 -8.69 9.05 -0.89
C LEU A 58 -8.18 8.68 0.52
N ARG A 59 -8.96 7.92 1.30
CA ARG A 59 -8.47 7.31 2.56
C ARG A 59 -7.46 6.21 2.28
N ASN A 60 -7.61 5.53 1.14
CA ASN A 60 -6.81 4.38 0.75
C ASN A 60 -5.69 4.72 -0.23
N VAL A 61 -5.85 5.79 -1.01
CA VAL A 61 -4.92 6.15 -2.08
C VAL A 61 -4.42 7.59 -1.99
N GLU A 62 -3.28 7.81 -2.59
CA GLU A 62 -2.76 9.12 -2.97
C GLU A 62 -2.32 9.08 -4.43
N PHE A 63 -2.61 10.12 -5.18
CA PHE A 63 -2.24 10.21 -6.58
C PHE A 63 -0.99 11.06 -6.74
N LEU A 64 -0.06 10.56 -7.54
CA LEU A 64 1.04 11.37 -8.09
C LEU A 64 0.51 12.27 -9.22
N GLU A 65 1.32 13.24 -9.61
CA GLU A 65 0.96 14.12 -10.74
C GLU A 65 0.66 13.28 -11.99
N PRO A 66 -0.52 13.47 -12.60
CA PRO A 66 -0.91 12.72 -13.78
C PRO A 66 -0.04 13.11 -14.99
N VAL A 67 0.18 12.15 -15.88
CA VAL A 67 0.96 12.36 -17.08
C VAL A 67 0.18 11.97 -18.34
N VAL A 68 0.37 12.76 -19.41
CA VAL A 68 -0.16 12.43 -20.74
C VAL A 68 0.95 11.79 -21.58
N ILE A 69 0.66 10.63 -22.14
CA ILE A 69 1.54 9.86 -23.01
C ILE A 69 0.92 9.80 -24.42
N PHE A 70 1.70 10.19 -25.41
CA PHE A 70 1.29 10.19 -26.80
C PHE A 70 1.91 9.04 -27.59
N TRP A 71 1.09 8.33 -28.33
CA TRP A 71 1.56 7.45 -29.40
C TRP A 71 1.82 8.28 -30.64
N ASN A 72 3.01 8.18 -31.16
CA ASN A 72 3.44 9.05 -32.25
C ASN A 72 2.91 8.64 -33.63
N GLU A 73 3.16 9.53 -34.59
CA GLU A 73 2.72 9.50 -35.98
C GLU A 73 3.12 8.23 -36.74
N ASP A 74 4.19 7.58 -36.35
CA ASP A 74 4.74 6.38 -36.97
C ASP A 74 4.33 5.08 -36.26
N PHE A 75 3.31 5.13 -35.40
CA PHE A 75 2.88 4.02 -34.53
C PHE A 75 3.97 3.49 -33.59
N ALA A 76 5.05 4.23 -33.43
CA ALA A 76 6.10 3.87 -32.50
C ALA A 76 5.89 4.59 -31.17
N LEU A 77 5.88 3.82 -30.10
CA LEU A 77 5.99 4.36 -28.75
C LEU A 77 7.46 4.69 -28.50
N LYS A 78 7.78 5.98 -28.46
CA LYS A 78 9.16 6.42 -28.19
C LYS A 78 9.55 6.11 -26.77
N GLU A 79 10.79 5.69 -26.57
CA GLU A 79 11.33 5.39 -25.23
C GLU A 79 11.18 6.58 -24.27
N GLU A 80 11.30 7.81 -24.75
CA GLU A 80 11.10 9.04 -23.97
C GLU A 80 9.71 9.09 -23.31
N GLN A 81 8.66 8.62 -24.02
CA GLN A 81 7.30 8.57 -23.49
C GLN A 81 7.17 7.53 -22.37
N ILE A 82 7.86 6.39 -22.50
CA ILE A 82 7.89 5.37 -21.46
C ILE A 82 8.66 5.89 -20.24
N GLN A 83 9.81 6.52 -20.45
CA GLN A 83 10.60 7.11 -19.37
C GLN A 83 9.83 8.21 -18.63
N LYS A 84 9.06 9.02 -19.34
CA LYS A 84 8.15 10.02 -18.74
C LYS A 84 7.10 9.37 -17.84
N ALA A 85 6.55 8.21 -18.22
CA ALA A 85 5.61 7.46 -17.38
C ALA A 85 6.29 6.90 -16.12
N LEU A 86 7.58 6.54 -16.21
CA LEU A 86 8.37 5.91 -15.15
C LEU A 86 9.12 6.92 -14.25
N GLU A 87 9.01 8.21 -14.50
CA GLU A 87 9.76 9.24 -13.75
C GLU A 87 9.63 9.11 -12.23
N ASP A 88 8.44 8.69 -11.76
CA ASP A 88 8.17 8.45 -10.34
C ASP A 88 8.13 6.97 -9.93
N ASP A 89 8.67 6.02 -10.71
CA ASP A 89 8.51 4.58 -10.47
C ASP A 89 8.93 4.16 -9.05
N ALA A 90 9.99 4.74 -8.52
CA ALA A 90 10.46 4.45 -7.16
C ALA A 90 9.43 4.76 -6.06
N LYS A 91 8.52 5.70 -6.30
CA LYS A 91 7.45 6.09 -5.38
C LYS A 91 6.12 5.42 -5.70
N THR A 92 5.97 4.89 -6.92
CA THR A 92 4.73 4.33 -7.44
C THR A 92 4.49 2.93 -6.89
N ASP A 93 3.29 2.66 -6.43
CA ASP A 93 2.82 1.32 -6.08
C ASP A 93 1.90 0.71 -7.17
N PHE A 94 1.27 1.57 -7.98
CA PHE A 94 0.30 1.16 -8.98
C PHE A 94 0.25 2.17 -10.14
N TYR A 95 0.21 1.69 -11.37
CA TYR A 95 -0.02 2.50 -12.57
C TYR A 95 -1.47 2.41 -13.01
N LEU A 96 -2.16 3.55 -13.04
CA LEU A 96 -3.56 3.65 -13.44
C LEU A 96 -3.67 4.34 -14.80
N ILE A 97 -4.03 3.59 -15.82
CA ILE A 97 -4.08 4.06 -17.20
C ILE A 97 -5.53 4.39 -17.59
N ARG A 98 -5.74 5.58 -18.15
CA ARG A 98 -6.89 5.88 -18.97
C ARG A 98 -6.47 5.92 -20.42
N GLY A 99 -6.92 4.95 -21.20
CA GLY A 99 -6.76 4.95 -22.64
C GLY A 99 -7.92 5.68 -23.32
N LEU A 100 -7.65 6.71 -24.10
CA LEU A 100 -8.67 7.30 -24.97
C LEU A 100 -9.04 6.36 -26.09
N ARG A 101 -8.13 5.44 -26.40
CA ARG A 101 -8.27 4.42 -27.43
C ARG A 101 -7.58 3.13 -26.99
N ILE A 102 -6.97 2.42 -27.96
CA ILE A 102 -6.21 1.20 -27.69
C ILE A 102 -4.95 1.54 -26.90
N SER A 103 -4.89 1.14 -25.64
CA SER A 103 -3.80 1.41 -24.70
C SER A 103 -3.07 0.16 -24.23
N SER A 104 -3.54 -1.03 -24.63
CA SER A 104 -2.96 -2.31 -24.24
C SER A 104 -1.47 -2.42 -24.60
N TYR A 105 -1.09 -1.99 -25.79
CA TYR A 105 0.30 -1.99 -26.23
C TYR A 105 1.21 -1.17 -25.30
N PHE A 106 0.77 0.03 -24.94
CA PHE A 106 1.51 0.87 -23.99
C PHE A 106 1.64 0.20 -22.61
N ALA A 107 0.55 -0.37 -22.10
CA ALA A 107 0.57 -1.07 -20.80
C ALA A 107 1.50 -2.28 -20.81
N VAL A 108 1.55 -3.04 -21.90
CA VAL A 108 2.49 -4.16 -22.09
C VAL A 108 3.93 -3.66 -22.15
N GLU A 109 4.22 -2.60 -22.91
CA GLU A 109 5.57 -2.02 -22.97
C GLU A 109 6.02 -1.44 -21.60
N LEU A 110 5.11 -0.79 -20.87
CA LEU A 110 5.35 -0.32 -19.50
C LEU A 110 5.69 -1.49 -18.57
N SER A 111 4.93 -2.59 -18.67
CA SER A 111 5.11 -3.78 -17.83
C SER A 111 6.46 -4.48 -18.00
N LYS A 112 7.14 -4.27 -19.12
CA LYS A 112 8.49 -4.81 -19.36
C LYS A 112 9.58 -4.07 -18.56
N ARG A 113 9.25 -2.89 -18.03
CA ARG A 113 10.19 -1.98 -17.36
C ARG A 113 9.89 -1.75 -15.87
N THR A 114 8.75 -2.26 -15.40
CA THR A 114 8.36 -2.17 -13.98
C THR A 114 7.67 -3.46 -13.54
N ASP A 115 7.86 -3.83 -12.28
CA ASP A 115 7.14 -4.94 -11.65
C ASP A 115 5.88 -4.47 -10.90
N LYS A 116 5.55 -3.18 -11.03
CA LYS A 116 4.37 -2.62 -10.37
C LYS A 116 3.08 -3.08 -11.05
N PRO A 117 1.99 -3.25 -10.30
CA PRO A 117 0.67 -3.49 -10.87
C PRO A 117 0.24 -2.39 -11.84
N ILE A 118 -0.38 -2.81 -12.94
CA ILE A 118 -0.93 -1.90 -13.96
C ILE A 118 -2.41 -2.17 -14.10
N GLY A 119 -3.23 -1.13 -14.12
CA GLY A 119 -4.66 -1.24 -14.33
C GLY A 119 -5.22 -0.14 -15.19
N HIS A 120 -6.37 -0.42 -15.80
CA HIS A 120 -7.13 0.56 -16.56
C HIS A 120 -8.32 1.07 -15.74
N THR A 121 -8.55 2.39 -15.82
CA THR A 121 -9.75 3.01 -15.22
C THR A 121 -11.02 2.43 -15.79
N PRO A 122 -12.13 2.46 -15.04
CA PRO A 122 -13.44 2.15 -15.60
C PRO A 122 -13.73 2.98 -16.86
N ASN A 123 -14.26 2.33 -17.89
CA ASN A 123 -14.61 2.98 -19.16
C ASN A 123 -15.97 2.50 -19.66
N LYS A 124 -16.76 3.42 -20.18
CA LYS A 124 -18.09 3.11 -20.72
C LYS A 124 -18.04 2.50 -22.15
N SER A 125 -16.95 2.75 -22.88
CA SER A 125 -16.76 2.25 -24.25
C SER A 125 -16.55 0.73 -24.27
N ALA A 126 -17.32 0.01 -25.08
CA ALA A 126 -17.14 -1.43 -25.27
C ALA A 126 -15.77 -1.79 -25.87
N ILE A 127 -15.26 -0.98 -26.80
CA ILE A 127 -13.95 -1.18 -27.43
C ILE A 127 -12.84 -1.05 -26.40
N SER A 128 -12.89 -0.02 -25.56
CA SER A 128 -11.91 0.16 -24.50
C SER A 128 -11.95 -0.97 -23.47
N LYS A 129 -13.14 -1.49 -23.15
CA LYS A 129 -13.26 -2.65 -22.24
C LYS A 129 -12.61 -3.91 -22.85
N CYS A 130 -12.80 -4.18 -24.13
CA CYS A 130 -12.12 -5.30 -24.81
C CYS A 130 -10.59 -5.14 -24.75
N ASP A 131 -10.07 -3.94 -25.03
CA ASP A 131 -8.66 -3.62 -24.96
C ASP A 131 -8.08 -3.82 -23.55
N HIS A 132 -8.82 -3.38 -22.52
CA HIS A 132 -8.41 -3.54 -21.11
C HIS A 132 -8.37 -5.01 -20.67
N VAL A 133 -9.36 -5.81 -21.09
CA VAL A 133 -9.42 -7.25 -20.80
C VAL A 133 -8.29 -7.99 -21.50
N ASP A 134 -8.03 -7.68 -22.77
CA ASP A 134 -6.94 -8.27 -23.54
C ASP A 134 -5.57 -7.98 -22.89
N MET A 135 -5.32 -6.74 -22.53
CA MET A 135 -4.12 -6.35 -21.78
C MET A 135 -3.99 -7.15 -20.47
N THR A 136 -5.07 -7.24 -19.70
CA THR A 136 -5.07 -7.96 -18.42
C THR A 136 -4.76 -9.45 -18.62
N ALA A 137 -5.34 -10.07 -19.65
CA ALA A 137 -5.06 -11.47 -19.99
C ALA A 137 -3.60 -11.68 -20.39
N HIS A 138 -3.03 -10.75 -21.18
CA HIS A 138 -1.61 -10.80 -21.55
C HIS A 138 -0.70 -10.67 -20.31
N LEU A 139 -0.92 -9.67 -19.45
CA LEU A 139 -0.12 -9.50 -18.24
C LEU A 139 -0.22 -10.70 -17.30
N PHE A 140 -1.41 -11.29 -17.18
CA PHE A 140 -1.61 -12.50 -16.37
C PHE A 140 -0.83 -13.69 -16.95
N ALA A 141 -0.81 -13.88 -18.27
CA ALA A 141 -0.02 -14.92 -18.93
C ALA A 141 1.50 -14.74 -18.69
N GLU A 142 1.96 -13.49 -18.57
CA GLU A 142 3.34 -13.14 -18.21
C GLU A 142 3.64 -13.24 -16.70
N GLY A 143 2.66 -13.64 -15.89
CA GLY A 143 2.79 -13.71 -14.42
C GLY A 143 2.80 -12.33 -13.75
N LYS A 144 2.32 -11.28 -14.42
CA LYS A 144 2.30 -9.90 -13.92
C LYS A 144 0.91 -9.48 -13.46
N PRO A 145 0.80 -8.63 -12.42
CA PRO A 145 -0.49 -8.17 -11.93
C PRO A 145 -1.07 -7.09 -12.85
N GLY A 146 -2.10 -7.47 -13.63
CA GLY A 146 -2.88 -6.60 -14.49
C GLY A 146 -4.34 -6.49 -14.03
N TYR A 147 -4.97 -5.32 -14.22
CA TYR A 147 -6.34 -5.05 -13.77
C TYR A 147 -7.14 -4.30 -14.84
N ALA A 148 -8.36 -4.75 -15.09
CA ALA A 148 -9.35 -4.05 -15.93
C ALA A 148 -10.58 -3.78 -15.08
N PHE A 149 -10.71 -2.58 -14.54
CA PHE A 149 -11.81 -2.22 -13.64
C PHE A 149 -13.10 -2.00 -14.43
N LEU A 150 -14.18 -2.64 -14.00
CA LEU A 150 -15.50 -2.48 -14.59
C LEU A 150 -16.19 -1.20 -14.11
N ASP A 151 -15.96 -0.85 -12.84
CA ASP A 151 -16.49 0.33 -12.19
C ASP A 151 -15.53 0.84 -11.10
N PHE A 152 -15.83 2.01 -10.55
CA PHE A 152 -15.02 2.64 -9.49
C PHE A 152 -15.13 1.91 -8.15
N GLU A 153 -16.21 1.18 -7.91
CA GLU A 153 -16.36 0.37 -6.68
C GLU A 153 -15.34 -0.78 -6.67
N GLU A 154 -15.20 -1.50 -7.79
CA GLU A 154 -14.20 -2.55 -7.95
C GLU A 154 -12.77 -1.99 -7.84
N MET A 155 -12.51 -0.84 -8.47
CA MET A 155 -11.22 -0.16 -8.37
C MET A 155 -10.88 0.18 -6.92
N ASN A 156 -11.82 0.78 -6.19
CA ASN A 156 -11.62 1.16 -4.79
C ASN A 156 -11.42 -0.05 -3.88
N ARG A 157 -12.14 -1.15 -4.09
CA ARG A 157 -11.92 -2.41 -3.34
C ARG A 157 -10.53 -2.98 -3.60
N THR A 158 -10.09 -2.95 -4.85
CA THR A 158 -8.75 -3.42 -5.23
C THR A 158 -7.67 -2.55 -4.61
N PHE A 159 -7.82 -1.23 -4.66
CA PHE A 159 -6.88 -0.30 -4.04
C PHE A 159 -6.81 -0.47 -2.52
N ALA A 160 -7.95 -0.69 -1.86
CA ALA A 160 -7.97 -1.00 -0.43
C ALA A 160 -7.19 -2.29 -0.11
N ALA A 161 -7.34 -3.35 -0.92
CA ALA A 161 -6.61 -4.60 -0.75
C ALA A 161 -5.10 -4.42 -0.99
N LEU A 162 -4.70 -3.69 -2.03
CA LEU A 162 -3.29 -3.40 -2.32
C LEU A 162 -2.66 -2.50 -1.25
N ARG A 163 -3.41 -1.54 -0.70
CA ARG A 163 -2.98 -0.75 0.47
C ARG A 163 -2.69 -1.64 1.68
N VAL A 164 -3.56 -2.62 1.96
CA VAL A 164 -3.31 -3.59 3.05
C VAL A 164 -2.04 -4.38 2.79
N LYS A 165 -1.82 -4.85 1.56
CA LYS A 165 -0.58 -5.52 1.16
C LYS A 165 0.65 -4.64 1.39
N LYS A 166 0.59 -3.36 1.01
CA LYS A 166 1.66 -2.37 1.27
C LYS A 166 1.88 -2.18 2.78
N ALA A 167 0.80 -2.03 3.56
CA ALA A 167 0.88 -1.87 5.01
C ALA A 167 1.55 -3.08 5.68
N LEU A 168 1.21 -4.30 5.26
CA LEU A 168 1.86 -5.52 5.74
C LEU A 168 3.36 -5.53 5.40
N ALA A 169 3.73 -5.14 4.18
CA ALA A 169 5.14 -5.05 3.77
C ALA A 169 5.94 -3.99 4.56
N CYS A 170 5.27 -2.95 5.07
CA CYS A 170 5.85 -1.94 5.95
C CYS A 170 5.84 -2.35 7.43
N THR A 171 5.23 -3.50 7.78
CA THR A 171 5.12 -3.95 9.15
C THR A 171 6.42 -4.62 9.61
N LYS A 172 6.95 -4.13 10.74
CA LYS A 172 8.07 -4.73 11.43
C LYS A 172 7.67 -4.97 12.89
N ILE A 173 7.58 -6.26 13.24
CA ILE A 173 7.08 -6.71 14.53
C ILE A 173 8.25 -6.85 15.50
N PHE A 174 8.18 -6.12 16.60
CA PHE A 174 9.04 -6.35 17.76
C PHE A 174 8.55 -7.61 18.49
N PHE A 175 9.42 -8.61 18.63
CA PHE A 175 9.07 -9.93 19.12
C PHE A 175 10.07 -10.42 20.17
N PRO A 176 9.91 -10.02 21.42
CA PRO A 176 10.69 -10.59 22.55
C PRO A 176 10.34 -12.06 22.73
N LEU A 177 11.37 -12.90 22.81
CA LEU A 177 11.24 -14.34 22.96
C LEU A 177 12.39 -14.89 23.81
N LYS A 178 12.11 -15.61 24.89
CA LYS A 178 13.13 -16.20 25.76
C LYS A 178 13.71 -17.47 25.16
N SER A 179 12.86 -18.25 24.53
CA SER A 179 13.20 -19.55 23.94
C SER A 179 12.74 -19.60 22.49
N ALA A 180 13.54 -20.24 21.61
CA ALA A 180 13.11 -20.55 20.27
C ALA A 180 11.96 -21.58 20.22
N MET A 181 11.67 -22.23 21.33
CA MET A 181 10.53 -23.12 21.50
C MET A 181 9.30 -22.32 21.91
N LEU A 182 8.32 -22.31 21.03
CA LEU A 182 7.02 -21.74 21.31
C LEU A 182 6.25 -22.55 22.34
N THR A 183 5.50 -21.85 23.17
CA THR A 183 4.68 -22.44 24.23
C THR A 183 3.71 -23.45 23.64
N PHE A 184 3.50 -24.52 24.39
CA PHE A 184 2.51 -25.55 24.08
C PHE A 184 1.13 -24.93 23.78
N GLY A 185 0.52 -25.31 22.67
CA GLY A 185 -0.77 -24.81 22.21
C GLY A 185 -0.72 -23.62 21.25
N CYS A 186 0.44 -22.99 21.06
CA CYS A 186 0.61 -21.84 20.15
C CYS A 186 1.37 -22.17 18.86
N GLN A 187 1.85 -23.41 18.72
CA GLN A 187 2.71 -23.80 17.60
C GLN A 187 2.04 -23.67 16.23
N SER A 188 0.73 -23.88 16.13
CA SER A 188 -0.01 -23.73 14.88
C SER A 188 -0.02 -22.28 14.37
N SER A 189 0.09 -21.32 15.25
CA SER A 189 0.08 -19.89 14.90
C SER A 189 1.45 -19.38 14.41
N TYR A 190 2.52 -20.12 14.67
CA TYR A 190 3.90 -19.70 14.42
C TYR A 190 4.65 -20.62 13.47
N LEU A 191 3.95 -21.55 12.84
CA LEU A 191 4.57 -22.66 12.10
C LEU A 191 5.56 -22.19 11.02
N ASN A 192 5.47 -20.96 10.53
CA ASN A 192 6.42 -20.52 9.53
C ASN A 192 6.48 -18.98 9.41
N LEU A 193 7.19 -18.32 10.32
CA LEU A 193 7.44 -16.87 10.24
C LEU A 193 8.16 -16.47 8.96
N GLU A 194 9.05 -17.36 8.46
CA GLU A 194 9.74 -17.15 7.20
C GLU A 194 8.77 -17.14 6.00
N ASP A 195 7.77 -18.03 6.00
CA ASP A 195 6.71 -18.04 4.98
C ASP A 195 5.84 -16.77 5.04
N ILE A 196 5.53 -16.27 6.24
CA ILE A 196 4.85 -14.99 6.43
C ILE A 196 5.70 -13.83 5.86
N THR A 197 6.99 -13.81 6.18
CA THR A 197 7.93 -12.81 5.62
C THR A 197 7.99 -12.90 4.11
N ARG A 198 8.08 -14.10 3.56
CA ARG A 198 8.14 -14.32 2.12
C ARG A 198 6.86 -13.86 1.40
N LYS A 199 5.68 -14.21 1.94
CA LYS A 199 4.37 -13.92 1.33
C LYS A 199 3.92 -12.47 1.51
N PHE A 200 4.08 -11.95 2.72
CA PHE A 200 3.52 -10.64 3.10
C PHE A 200 4.57 -9.56 3.33
N LYS A 201 5.87 -9.92 3.27
CA LYS A 201 7.00 -9.03 3.53
C LYS A 201 7.04 -8.46 4.95
N VAL A 202 6.22 -8.97 5.87
CA VAL A 202 6.29 -8.64 7.30
C VAL A 202 7.65 -9.05 7.83
N ARG A 203 8.28 -8.18 8.59
CA ARG A 203 9.59 -8.44 9.22
C ARG A 203 9.42 -8.63 10.71
N PHE A 204 10.27 -9.49 11.30
CA PHE A 204 10.29 -9.75 12.73
C PHE A 204 11.65 -9.35 13.30
N SER A 205 11.63 -8.59 14.40
CA SER A 205 12.81 -8.24 15.17
C SER A 205 12.79 -9.05 16.47
N HIS A 206 13.59 -10.11 16.53
CA HIS A 206 13.69 -10.96 17.71
C HIS A 206 14.71 -10.40 18.69
N VAL A 207 14.32 -10.31 19.94
CA VAL A 207 15.20 -10.01 21.07
C VAL A 207 14.95 -10.99 22.20
N ASN A 208 15.92 -11.18 23.09
CA ASN A 208 15.68 -11.97 24.29
C ASN A 208 14.70 -11.22 25.22
N SER A 209 13.68 -11.90 25.74
CA SER A 209 12.73 -11.29 26.66
C SER A 209 13.40 -10.74 27.94
N ASP A 210 14.55 -11.30 28.37
CA ASP A 210 15.32 -10.77 29.49
C ASP A 210 15.80 -9.31 29.23
N GLU A 211 16.03 -8.95 27.97
CA GLU A 211 16.39 -7.59 27.59
C GLU A 211 15.26 -6.59 27.90
N VAL A 212 14.00 -6.99 27.71
CA VAL A 212 12.85 -6.14 28.05
C VAL A 212 12.89 -5.74 29.53
N PHE A 213 13.25 -6.68 30.40
CA PHE A 213 13.35 -6.38 31.82
C PHE A 213 14.56 -5.50 32.16
N GLN A 214 15.67 -5.64 31.42
CA GLN A 214 16.81 -4.72 31.57
C GLN A 214 16.44 -3.28 31.20
N TRP A 215 15.69 -3.10 30.14
CA TRP A 215 15.20 -1.78 29.72
C TRP A 215 14.18 -1.21 30.71
N LEU A 216 13.30 -2.06 31.25
CA LEU A 216 12.34 -1.66 32.29
C LEU A 216 13.04 -1.18 33.57
N ASP A 217 14.11 -1.89 34.01
CA ASP A 217 14.91 -1.49 35.16
C ASP A 217 15.71 -0.20 34.93
N ALA A 218 16.03 0.10 33.67
CA ALA A 218 16.80 1.25 33.26
C ALA A 218 15.95 2.48 32.90
N LEU A 219 14.64 2.47 33.17
CA LEU A 219 13.79 3.66 32.99
C LEU A 219 14.30 4.82 33.82
N THR A 220 14.43 5.99 33.20
CA THR A 220 14.81 7.25 33.89
C THR A 220 13.67 7.77 34.76
N ASP A 221 13.96 8.73 35.65
CA ASP A 221 12.93 9.34 36.46
C ASP A 221 11.88 10.10 35.63
N GLU A 222 12.30 10.70 34.52
CA GLU A 222 11.40 11.35 33.56
C GLU A 222 10.45 10.33 32.91
N GLU A 223 10.96 9.19 32.42
CA GLU A 223 10.17 8.13 31.81
C GLU A 223 9.19 7.49 32.79
N LYS A 224 9.59 7.33 34.07
CA LYS A 224 8.69 6.89 35.14
C LYS A 224 7.61 7.92 35.46
N ALA A 225 7.94 9.21 35.38
CA ALA A 225 6.95 10.27 35.55
C ALA A 225 5.93 10.29 34.42
N GLU A 226 6.35 10.04 33.17
CA GLU A 226 5.44 9.89 32.01
C GLU A 226 4.52 8.67 32.17
N ALA A 227 5.08 7.53 32.59
CA ALA A 227 4.29 6.32 32.88
C ALA A 227 3.26 6.57 33.97
N LYS A 228 3.65 7.26 35.04
CA LYS A 228 2.74 7.64 36.13
C LYS A 228 1.63 8.57 35.65
N ALA A 229 1.95 9.58 34.87
CA ALA A 229 0.93 10.47 34.30
C ALA A 229 -0.08 9.72 33.39
N LEU A 230 0.39 8.72 32.66
CA LEU A 230 -0.48 7.83 31.88
C LEU A 230 -1.36 6.97 32.79
N ALA A 231 -0.82 6.40 33.87
CA ALA A 231 -1.56 5.62 34.85
C ALA A 231 -2.69 6.46 35.48
N ASP A 232 -2.33 7.66 35.99
CA ASP A 232 -3.28 8.59 36.62
C ASP A 232 -4.42 8.99 35.62
N LYS A 233 -4.08 9.16 34.34
CA LYS A 233 -5.06 9.42 33.27
C LYS A 233 -5.99 8.24 33.04
N LEU A 234 -5.46 7.03 32.94
CA LEU A 234 -6.26 5.80 32.73
C LEU A 234 -7.21 5.57 33.91
N GLU A 235 -6.77 5.76 35.14
CA GLU A 235 -7.64 5.66 36.33
C GLU A 235 -8.77 6.69 36.29
N LYS A 236 -8.46 7.93 35.93
CA LYS A 236 -9.44 9.01 35.87
C LYS A 236 -10.49 8.82 34.75
N GLU A 237 -10.09 8.31 33.59
CA GLU A 237 -10.95 8.15 32.43
C GLU A 237 -11.71 6.81 32.41
N SER A 238 -11.33 5.86 33.26
CA SER A 238 -11.98 4.56 33.36
C SER A 238 -13.38 4.65 34.00
N GLN A 239 -14.28 3.76 33.61
CA GLN A 239 -15.62 3.64 34.23
C GLN A 239 -15.56 3.05 35.65
N GLY A 240 -14.45 2.43 36.01
CA GLY A 240 -14.18 1.88 37.33
C GLY A 240 -12.81 1.20 37.39
N VAL A 241 -12.14 1.31 38.54
CA VAL A 241 -10.86 0.67 38.80
C VAL A 241 -11.09 -0.48 39.77
N HIS A 242 -10.82 -1.71 39.35
CA HIS A 242 -11.04 -2.92 40.15
C HIS A 242 -9.74 -3.64 40.54
N MET A 243 -8.59 -2.97 40.38
CA MET A 243 -7.29 -3.48 40.72
C MET A 243 -6.49 -2.43 41.54
N PRO A 244 -5.49 -2.82 42.32
CA PRO A 244 -4.60 -1.86 42.99
C PRO A 244 -3.89 -0.95 41.97
N ALA A 245 -3.76 0.35 42.31
CA ALA A 245 -3.12 1.35 41.44
C ALA A 245 -1.68 0.97 41.04
N GLU A 246 -0.97 0.23 41.89
CA GLU A 246 0.40 -0.24 41.60
C GLU A 246 0.49 -1.12 40.36
N TYR A 247 -0.58 -1.90 40.02
CA TYR A 247 -0.60 -2.72 38.81
C TYR A 247 -0.74 -1.85 37.56
N ILE A 248 -1.59 -0.83 37.63
CA ILE A 248 -1.75 0.12 36.52
C ILE A 248 -0.44 0.85 36.24
N LEU A 249 0.24 1.28 37.29
CA LEU A 249 1.55 1.93 37.17
C LEU A 249 2.60 1.00 36.55
N ASN A 250 2.70 -0.23 37.03
CA ASN A 250 3.65 -1.20 36.49
C ASN A 250 3.37 -1.51 35.00
N ASP A 251 2.08 -1.63 34.62
CA ASP A 251 1.69 -1.86 33.24
C ASP A 251 2.02 -0.65 32.35
N THR A 252 1.89 0.57 32.86
CA THR A 252 2.28 1.77 32.09
C THR A 252 3.79 1.92 31.97
N GLU A 253 4.58 1.55 32.99
CA GLU A 253 6.04 1.47 32.87
C GLU A 253 6.48 0.42 31.84
N PHE A 254 5.82 -0.74 31.83
CA PHE A 254 6.06 -1.76 30.82
C PHE A 254 5.70 -1.27 29.42
N TYR A 255 4.56 -0.58 29.26
CA TYR A 255 4.14 0.02 28.00
C TYR A 255 5.16 1.04 27.47
N GLU A 256 5.64 1.96 28.31
CA GLU A 256 6.66 2.93 27.90
C GLU A 256 7.99 2.25 27.54
N THR A 257 8.37 1.19 28.26
CA THR A 257 9.53 0.36 27.92
C THR A 257 9.39 -0.25 26.52
N ILE A 258 8.25 -0.87 26.22
CA ILE A 258 8.00 -1.47 24.90
C ILE A 258 8.03 -0.42 23.80
N LYS A 259 7.42 0.75 24.00
CA LYS A 259 7.48 1.87 23.03
C LYS A 259 8.93 2.28 22.73
N LYS A 260 9.72 2.45 23.76
CA LYS A 260 11.14 2.82 23.66
C LYS A 260 11.94 1.77 22.88
N MET A 261 11.74 0.49 23.21
CA MET A 261 12.38 -0.62 22.50
C MET A 261 11.91 -0.71 21.05
N MET A 262 10.62 -0.54 20.78
CA MET A 262 10.10 -0.51 19.41
C MET A 262 10.75 0.61 18.59
N ALA A 263 10.94 1.78 19.16
CA ALA A 263 11.64 2.89 18.52
C ALA A 263 13.12 2.55 18.26
N HIS A 264 13.81 1.96 19.24
CA HIS A 264 15.21 1.55 19.12
C HIS A 264 15.43 0.50 18.00
N TYR A 265 14.53 -0.49 17.91
CA TYR A 265 14.59 -1.54 16.89
C TYR A 265 13.87 -1.18 15.59
N ASP A 266 13.40 0.05 15.43
CA ASP A 266 12.66 0.53 14.26
C ASP A 266 11.45 -0.37 13.97
N CYS A 267 10.66 -0.72 14.99
CA CYS A 267 9.48 -1.56 14.91
C CYS A 267 8.20 -0.73 15.03
N ASN A 268 7.13 -1.18 14.37
CA ASN A 268 5.82 -0.50 14.37
C ASN A 268 4.65 -1.40 14.80
N ALA A 269 4.96 -2.63 15.18
CA ALA A 269 4.04 -3.58 15.79
C ALA A 269 4.76 -4.36 16.89
N PHE A 270 3.99 -4.90 17.82
CA PHE A 270 4.50 -5.64 18.98
C PHE A 270 3.70 -6.93 19.17
N THR A 271 4.41 -7.99 19.55
CA THR A 271 3.82 -9.22 20.07
C THR A 271 4.76 -9.85 21.09
N ILE A 272 4.21 -10.47 22.11
CA ILE A 272 4.97 -11.19 23.13
C ILE A 272 4.26 -12.53 23.43
N PRO A 273 4.99 -13.64 23.62
CA PRO A 273 4.41 -14.88 24.08
C PRO A 273 4.06 -14.77 25.58
N CYS A 274 2.86 -14.25 25.86
CA CYS A 274 2.45 -13.94 27.25
C CYS A 274 2.54 -15.15 28.19
N PHE A 275 2.31 -16.36 27.71
CA PHE A 275 2.49 -17.58 28.51
C PHE A 275 3.94 -17.78 28.95
N GLU A 276 4.91 -17.49 28.12
CA GLU A 276 6.33 -17.57 28.47
C GLU A 276 6.66 -16.55 29.56
N VAL A 277 6.19 -15.34 29.42
CA VAL A 277 6.46 -14.23 30.34
C VAL A 277 5.68 -14.39 31.65
N CYS A 278 4.39 -14.73 31.59
CA CYS A 278 3.55 -14.91 32.77
C CYS A 278 3.86 -16.20 33.54
N ALA A 279 4.10 -17.33 32.82
CA ALA A 279 4.33 -18.63 33.45
C ALA A 279 5.69 -18.73 34.15
N THR A 280 6.69 -17.97 33.71
CA THR A 280 8.02 -17.94 34.34
C THR A 280 8.06 -17.17 35.64
N ARG A 281 6.98 -16.50 36.04
CA ARG A 281 6.86 -15.62 37.19
C ARG A 281 7.78 -14.40 37.15
N GLU A 282 8.38 -14.10 36.04
CA GLU A 282 9.24 -12.91 35.92
C GLU A 282 8.43 -11.62 35.95
N LEU A 283 7.26 -11.60 35.31
CA LEU A 283 6.28 -10.53 35.47
C LEU A 283 5.72 -10.49 36.91
N ASN A 284 5.40 -11.65 37.50
CA ASN A 284 4.87 -11.71 38.88
C ASN A 284 5.85 -11.19 39.95
N ARG A 285 7.16 -11.29 39.71
CA ARG A 285 8.16 -10.68 40.61
C ARG A 285 8.08 -9.16 40.63
N ARG A 286 7.53 -8.58 39.56
CA ARG A 286 7.39 -7.13 39.35
C ARG A 286 5.94 -6.66 39.47
N ARG A 287 5.00 -7.57 39.78
CA ARG A 287 3.56 -7.29 39.93
C ARG A 287 2.94 -6.59 38.72
N LEU A 288 3.32 -7.05 37.50
CA LEU A 288 2.64 -6.68 36.24
C LEU A 288 1.34 -7.43 36.10
#